data_09e0e9cf524335b9014ce2762d442762
#
_entry.id   09e0e9cf524335b9014ce2762d442762
#
_cell.length_a   1.000
_cell.length_b   1.000
_cell.length_c   1.000
_cell.angle_alpha   90.00
_cell.angle_beta   90.00
_cell.angle_gamma   90.00
#
_symmetry.space_group_name_H-M   'P 1'
#
loop_
_entity.id
_entity.type
_entity.pdbx_description
1 polymer ?
#
loop_
_entity_poly.entity_id
_entity_poly.type
_entity_poly.pdbx_seq_one_letter_code
_entity_poly.pdbx_strand_id
1 'polypeptide(L)'
;MKKLLYPFVVLALMACGEKQQAPIDREALVDRNSPQVTAFDSLASLSVGNGEFAFTVDATGLQTFPEMYTKGVPLGTQSQWGWHEFTNPKGYRHEETLKDYDFGRGRMEPYSVQFNEDGRQKEAANWFRVNPHRLHLGMVGFEFGRDPLAVAQVTDIKQKLNLWEGVINSSFKLDGKPFEVQTACHPKADMVAATIRSEAHAGVNFRFPYPTGGHCDDACNWTSNDKHSTAIVSQDEQQVVLKRTLDATTYYVTIRWEGKATFGEKEKNYFVLTPEEDTLAFTCAFTPENSSPEMSTSEQTRQAAAQYWTAFWKNGAAVDFSACTDERAGELERRVVLSQYLLAIQCAGSTPPQETGLTYNSWFG
;
A
#
# COMPACT_ATOMS: atom_id res chain seq x y z
N MET A 1 -0.65 2.40 -94.62
CA MET A 1 -1.29 2.55 -93.30
C MET A 1 -0.74 1.45 -92.38
N LYS A 2 0.19 1.81 -91.50
CA LYS A 2 0.79 0.87 -90.54
C LYS A 2 0.04 1.05 -89.17
N LYS A 3 -0.61 -0.02 -88.73
CA LYS A 3 -1.25 -0.09 -87.42
C LYS A 3 -0.19 -0.41 -86.34
N LEU A 4 0.07 0.52 -85.43
CA LEU A 4 0.89 0.26 -84.24
C LEU A 4 -0.01 -0.44 -83.21
N LEU A 5 0.34 -1.66 -82.80
CA LEU A 5 -0.20 -2.29 -81.60
C LEU A 5 0.68 -1.91 -80.44
N TYR A 6 0.04 -1.24 -79.38
CA TYR A 6 0.65 -1.06 -78.09
C TYR A 6 0.33 -2.25 -77.18
N PRO A 7 1.32 -2.91 -76.55
CA PRO A 7 1.03 -3.86 -75.50
C PRO A 7 0.70 -3.15 -74.18
N PHE A 8 -0.49 -3.47 -73.69
CA PHE A 8 -0.85 -3.09 -72.31
C PHE A 8 -0.07 -3.95 -71.31
N VAL A 9 0.89 -3.38 -70.61
CA VAL A 9 1.55 -4.02 -69.45
C VAL A 9 0.63 -3.80 -68.24
N VAL A 10 -0.07 -4.84 -67.80
CA VAL A 10 -0.82 -4.85 -66.54
C VAL A 10 0.19 -5.07 -65.44
N LEU A 11 0.53 -3.99 -64.71
CA LEU A 11 1.29 -4.05 -63.46
C LEU A 11 0.37 -4.60 -62.36
N ALA A 12 0.51 -5.88 -62.01
CA ALA A 12 -0.13 -6.45 -60.84
C ALA A 12 0.56 -5.85 -59.59
N LEU A 13 -0.03 -4.86 -58.99
CA LEU A 13 0.32 -4.43 -57.64
C LEU A 13 -0.04 -5.58 -56.66
N MET A 14 0.95 -6.38 -56.30
CA MET A 14 0.86 -7.24 -55.12
C MET A 14 0.80 -6.30 -53.91
N ALA A 15 -0.42 -5.97 -53.46
CA ALA A 15 -0.64 -5.44 -52.12
C ALA A 15 -0.20 -6.53 -51.15
N CYS A 16 0.98 -6.38 -50.53
CA CYS A 16 1.30 -7.05 -49.29
C CYS A 16 0.23 -6.57 -48.31
N GLY A 17 -0.80 -7.37 -48.10
CA GLY A 17 -1.72 -7.17 -47.02
C GLY A 17 -0.94 -7.27 -45.73
N GLU A 18 -0.60 -6.14 -45.11
CA GLU A 18 -0.20 -6.14 -43.71
C GLU A 18 -1.28 -6.91 -42.97
N LYS A 19 -0.92 -8.06 -42.39
CA LYS A 19 -1.81 -8.74 -41.44
C LYS A 19 -2.09 -7.74 -40.35
N GLN A 20 -3.28 -7.16 -40.34
CA GLN A 20 -3.73 -6.26 -39.29
C GLN A 20 -3.61 -7.05 -37.97
N GLN A 21 -2.65 -6.67 -37.13
CA GLN A 21 -2.42 -7.36 -35.89
C GLN A 21 -3.67 -7.18 -35.04
N ALA A 22 -4.20 -8.28 -34.51
CA ALA A 22 -5.38 -8.22 -33.66
C ALA A 22 -5.11 -7.26 -32.45
N PRO A 23 -6.10 -6.51 -32.02
CA PRO A 23 -5.95 -5.68 -30.83
C PRO A 23 -5.50 -6.53 -29.64
N ILE A 24 -4.64 -5.97 -28.80
CA ILE A 24 -4.19 -6.64 -27.56
C ILE A 24 -5.39 -6.89 -26.66
N ASP A 25 -5.58 -8.15 -26.26
CA ASP A 25 -6.49 -8.52 -25.17
C ASP A 25 -5.87 -8.11 -23.85
N ARG A 26 -6.24 -6.90 -23.41
CA ARG A 26 -5.66 -6.26 -22.22
C ARG A 26 -6.03 -6.97 -20.93
N GLU A 27 -7.21 -7.55 -20.85
CA GLU A 27 -7.63 -8.30 -19.67
C GLU A 27 -6.82 -9.59 -19.52
N ALA A 28 -6.69 -10.36 -20.58
CA ALA A 28 -5.86 -11.56 -20.58
C ALA A 28 -4.37 -11.24 -20.32
N LEU A 29 -3.86 -10.11 -20.87
CA LEU A 29 -2.51 -9.63 -20.61
C LEU A 29 -2.30 -9.33 -19.12
N VAL A 30 -3.19 -8.58 -18.49
CA VAL A 30 -3.07 -8.18 -17.09
C VAL A 30 -3.28 -9.36 -16.14
N ASP A 31 -4.29 -10.23 -16.43
CA ASP A 31 -4.59 -11.36 -15.55
C ASP A 31 -3.45 -12.39 -15.49
N ARG A 32 -2.82 -12.73 -16.62
CA ARG A 32 -1.69 -13.67 -16.62
C ARG A 32 -0.44 -13.14 -15.90
N ASN A 33 -0.35 -11.83 -15.70
CA ASN A 33 0.74 -11.17 -14.99
C ASN A 33 0.36 -10.80 -13.52
N SER A 34 -0.83 -11.19 -13.05
CA SER A 34 -1.28 -10.97 -11.69
C SER A 34 -0.45 -11.77 -10.69
N PRO A 35 0.17 -11.13 -9.67
CA PRO A 35 1.02 -11.82 -8.69
C PRO A 35 0.25 -12.86 -7.87
N GLN A 36 0.90 -13.98 -7.59
CA GLN A 36 0.37 -15.04 -6.74
C GLN A 36 1.38 -15.40 -5.65
N VAL A 37 0.87 -15.66 -4.44
CA VAL A 37 1.66 -16.03 -3.26
C VAL A 37 1.07 -17.32 -2.67
N THR A 38 1.92 -18.30 -2.38
CA THR A 38 1.50 -19.60 -1.82
C THR A 38 2.19 -19.94 -0.49
N ALA A 39 3.00 -19.03 0.01
CA ALA A 39 3.70 -19.14 1.30
C ALA A 39 4.00 -17.74 1.84
N PHE A 40 4.32 -17.62 3.11
CA PHE A 40 4.89 -16.37 3.64
C PHE A 40 6.26 -16.13 3.02
N ASP A 41 6.42 -14.99 2.37
CA ASP A 41 7.68 -14.50 1.81
C ASP A 41 7.82 -13.01 2.14
N SER A 42 8.82 -12.67 2.92
CA SER A 42 9.06 -11.30 3.36
C SER A 42 9.33 -10.30 2.23
N LEU A 43 9.70 -10.78 1.04
CA LEU A 43 9.95 -9.96 -0.15
C LEU A 43 8.74 -9.90 -1.11
N ALA A 44 7.67 -10.66 -0.84
CA ALA A 44 6.52 -10.81 -1.72
C ALA A 44 5.19 -10.37 -1.07
N SER A 45 5.22 -9.43 -0.13
CA SER A 45 4.00 -8.80 0.37
C SER A 45 3.25 -8.09 -0.76
N LEU A 46 1.91 -8.18 -0.76
CA LEU A 46 1.07 -7.53 -1.76
C LEU A 46 0.49 -6.23 -1.21
N SER A 47 0.20 -5.29 -2.10
CA SER A 47 -0.32 -3.98 -1.71
C SER A 47 -1.52 -3.59 -2.56
N VAL A 48 -2.48 -2.91 -1.95
CA VAL A 48 -3.52 -2.12 -2.61
C VAL A 48 -3.32 -0.65 -2.29
N GLY A 49 -3.75 0.24 -3.19
CA GLY A 49 -3.58 1.67 -2.99
C GLY A 49 -4.24 2.49 -4.09
N ASN A 50 -4.16 3.81 -3.98
CA ASN A 50 -4.79 4.75 -4.91
C ASN A 50 -3.83 5.86 -5.38
N GLY A 51 -2.54 5.78 -5.03
CA GLY A 51 -1.53 6.78 -5.35
C GLY A 51 -1.26 7.79 -4.23
N GLU A 52 -2.19 7.97 -3.32
CA GLU A 52 -2.06 8.82 -2.13
C GLU A 52 -2.14 8.02 -0.82
N PHE A 53 -2.73 6.83 -0.86
CA PHE A 53 -2.85 5.89 0.23
C PHE A 53 -2.44 4.48 -0.22
N ALA A 54 -1.78 3.75 0.66
CA ALA A 54 -1.35 2.38 0.40
C ALA A 54 -1.49 1.50 1.65
N PHE A 55 -1.91 0.26 1.42
CA PHE A 55 -2.10 -0.77 2.43
C PHE A 55 -1.42 -2.06 1.97
N THR A 56 -0.34 -2.46 2.68
CA THR A 56 0.45 -3.65 2.36
C THR A 56 0.07 -4.78 3.30
N VAL A 57 -0.21 -5.96 2.74
CA VAL A 57 -0.72 -7.11 3.48
C VAL A 57 0.23 -8.32 3.41
N ASP A 58 0.12 -9.19 4.40
CA ASP A 58 0.74 -10.51 4.38
C ASP A 58 -0.13 -11.54 3.63
N ALA A 59 0.28 -12.80 3.66
CA ALA A 59 -0.42 -13.88 2.97
C ALA A 59 -1.85 -14.15 3.48
N THR A 60 -2.24 -13.60 4.63
CA THR A 60 -3.63 -13.69 5.15
C THR A 60 -4.58 -12.69 4.49
N GLY A 61 -4.05 -11.73 3.73
CA GLY A 61 -4.85 -10.64 3.13
C GLY A 61 -5.05 -9.44 4.06
N LEU A 62 -4.54 -9.49 5.28
CA LEU A 62 -4.46 -8.41 6.25
C LEU A 62 -3.01 -8.23 6.74
N GLN A 63 -2.80 -7.58 7.89
CA GLN A 63 -1.48 -7.32 8.48
C GLN A 63 -1.33 -8.11 9.78
N THR A 64 -1.35 -9.44 9.69
CA THR A 64 -1.43 -10.34 10.84
C THR A 64 -0.06 -10.68 11.43
N PHE A 65 0.96 -10.85 10.57
CA PHE A 65 2.30 -11.31 10.94
C PHE A 65 3.40 -10.32 10.54
N PRO A 66 3.38 -9.07 11.05
CA PRO A 66 4.32 -8.03 10.62
C PRO A 66 5.79 -8.41 10.87
N GLU A 67 6.08 -9.19 11.91
CA GLU A 67 7.44 -9.60 12.28
C GLU A 67 8.13 -10.41 11.17
N MET A 68 7.36 -11.11 10.35
CA MET A 68 7.87 -11.88 9.21
C MET A 68 8.40 -10.97 8.08
N TYR A 69 7.96 -9.71 8.04
CA TYR A 69 8.24 -8.78 6.94
C TYR A 69 9.22 -7.66 7.31
N THR A 70 9.63 -7.55 8.57
CA THR A 70 10.49 -6.46 9.07
C THR A 70 11.85 -6.35 8.36
N LYS A 71 12.38 -7.46 7.84
CA LYS A 71 13.66 -7.50 7.09
C LYS A 71 13.47 -7.57 5.56
N GLY A 72 12.24 -7.47 5.11
CA GLY A 72 11.86 -7.51 3.70
C GLY A 72 11.14 -6.25 3.27
N VAL A 73 9.91 -6.41 2.76
CA VAL A 73 8.98 -5.31 2.50
C VAL A 73 8.00 -5.25 3.66
N PRO A 74 8.16 -4.33 4.62
CA PRO A 74 7.33 -4.25 5.81
C PRO A 74 5.84 -4.06 5.48
N LEU A 75 4.98 -4.64 6.31
CA LEU A 75 3.55 -4.36 6.25
C LEU A 75 3.32 -2.93 6.75
N GLY A 76 2.48 -2.18 6.05
CA GLY A 76 2.24 -0.79 6.41
C GLY A 76 0.91 -0.25 5.90
N THR A 77 0.42 0.74 6.61
CA THR A 77 -0.71 1.58 6.24
C THR A 77 -0.20 3.01 6.19
N GLN A 78 -0.09 3.57 5.01
CA GLN A 78 0.53 4.88 4.80
C GLN A 78 -0.30 5.76 3.89
N SER A 79 -0.29 7.06 4.18
CA SER A 79 -0.90 8.07 3.34
C SER A 79 0.07 9.21 3.05
N GLN A 80 -0.13 9.88 1.93
CA GLN A 80 0.66 11.04 1.51
C GLN A 80 0.68 12.16 2.56
N TRP A 81 -0.41 12.41 3.28
CA TRP A 81 -0.49 13.39 4.36
C TRP A 81 0.10 12.88 5.69
N GLY A 82 0.36 11.57 5.84
CA GLY A 82 0.76 10.94 7.09
C GLY A 82 2.20 11.25 7.49
N TRP A 83 2.43 12.44 8.04
CA TRP A 83 3.71 12.90 8.56
C TRP A 83 3.64 13.20 10.05
N HIS A 84 4.75 12.97 10.73
CA HIS A 84 4.93 13.28 12.14
C HIS A 84 6.26 13.98 12.37
N GLU A 85 6.30 14.82 13.39
CA GLU A 85 7.51 15.48 13.84
C GLU A 85 7.60 15.36 15.36
N PHE A 86 8.73 14.90 15.86
CA PHE A 86 9.02 14.91 17.28
C PHE A 86 9.16 16.34 17.80
N THR A 87 8.78 16.57 19.04
CA THR A 87 8.99 17.86 19.69
C THR A 87 10.46 18.27 19.65
N ASN A 88 10.72 19.57 19.59
CA ASN A 88 12.07 20.16 19.60
C ASN A 88 12.38 20.88 20.93
N PRO A 89 12.52 20.15 22.05
CA PRO A 89 12.69 20.77 23.37
C PRO A 89 14.02 21.50 23.54
N LYS A 90 15.02 21.14 22.71
CA LYS A 90 16.34 21.80 22.73
C LYS A 90 16.42 23.01 21.80
N GLY A 91 15.35 23.31 21.05
CA GLY A 91 15.26 24.46 20.15
C GLY A 91 16.33 24.43 19.06
N TYR A 92 16.57 23.26 18.45
CA TYR A 92 17.48 23.14 17.31
C TYR A 92 17.00 23.98 16.13
N ARG A 93 17.93 24.64 15.45
CA ARG A 93 17.67 25.45 14.25
C ARG A 93 18.41 24.88 13.05
N HIS A 94 17.82 24.99 11.88
CA HIS A 94 18.39 24.46 10.64
C HIS A 94 19.79 25.04 10.35
N GLU A 95 20.02 26.33 10.69
CA GLU A 95 21.32 26.99 10.50
C GLU A 95 22.46 26.29 11.26
N GLU A 96 22.14 25.59 12.37
CA GLU A 96 23.13 24.83 13.15
C GLU A 96 23.61 23.57 12.41
N THR A 97 22.92 23.15 11.33
CA THR A 97 23.31 22.00 10.51
C THR A 97 24.18 22.37 9.32
N LEU A 98 24.34 23.66 9.07
CA LEU A 98 25.02 24.16 7.87
C LEU A 98 26.54 24.16 8.02
N LYS A 99 27.22 23.82 6.92
CA LYS A 99 28.66 23.97 6.73
C LYS A 99 28.90 24.60 5.37
N ASP A 100 29.73 25.63 5.33
CA ASP A 100 30.12 26.30 4.10
C ASP A 100 31.11 25.46 3.30
N TYR A 101 30.87 25.37 2.01
CA TYR A 101 31.77 24.75 1.03
C TYR A 101 32.18 25.75 -0.02
N ASP A 102 33.51 25.76 -0.35
CA ASP A 102 34.04 26.56 -1.44
C ASP A 102 33.88 25.83 -2.79
N PHE A 103 33.07 26.40 -3.66
CA PHE A 103 32.87 25.93 -5.03
C PHE A 103 33.83 26.56 -6.03
N GLY A 104 34.84 27.26 -5.53
CA GLY A 104 35.82 27.97 -6.33
C GLY A 104 35.36 29.36 -6.77
N ARG A 105 36.28 30.18 -7.24
CA ARG A 105 36.06 31.56 -7.69
C ARG A 105 35.39 32.45 -6.63
N GLY A 106 35.63 32.17 -5.34
CA GLY A 106 35.04 32.93 -4.22
C GLY A 106 33.57 32.62 -3.93
N ARG A 107 33.02 31.56 -4.50
CA ARG A 107 31.64 31.13 -4.24
C ARG A 107 31.61 30.17 -3.06
N MET A 108 31.08 30.64 -1.93
CA MET A 108 30.79 29.83 -0.74
C MET A 108 29.32 29.53 -0.69
N GLU A 109 28.95 28.27 -0.45
CA GLU A 109 27.56 27.84 -0.34
C GLU A 109 27.39 26.98 0.91
N PRO A 110 26.35 27.24 1.74
CA PRO A 110 26.05 26.44 2.90
C PRO A 110 25.25 25.18 2.52
N TYR A 111 25.66 24.04 3.08
CA TYR A 111 24.95 22.77 2.95
C TYR A 111 24.70 22.17 4.32
N SER A 112 23.53 21.58 4.52
CA SER A 112 23.25 20.72 5.66
C SER A 112 24.15 19.49 5.63
N VAL A 113 24.85 19.24 6.72
CA VAL A 113 25.75 18.09 6.84
C VAL A 113 25.53 17.33 8.12
N GLN A 114 25.94 16.06 8.13
CA GLN A 114 26.09 15.31 9.38
C GLN A 114 27.47 15.59 9.97
N PHE A 115 27.49 15.96 11.24
CA PHE A 115 28.74 16.22 11.97
C PHE A 115 29.24 14.93 12.62
N ASN A 116 30.54 14.65 12.50
CA ASN A 116 31.18 13.48 13.12
C ASN A 116 31.45 13.70 14.62
N GLU A 117 31.79 14.93 14.99
CA GLU A 117 32.14 15.29 16.37
C GLU A 117 30.86 15.46 17.19
N ASP A 118 30.90 14.97 18.43
CA ASP A 118 29.78 15.12 19.37
C ASP A 118 29.61 16.58 19.76
N GLY A 119 28.35 16.99 19.90
CA GLY A 119 27.99 18.36 20.27
C GLY A 119 26.67 18.80 19.66
N ARG A 120 26.31 20.06 19.92
CA ARG A 120 25.01 20.61 19.54
C ARG A 120 24.72 20.56 18.05
N GLN A 121 25.74 20.76 17.20
CA GLN A 121 25.57 20.69 15.72
C GLN A 121 25.19 19.28 15.26
N LYS A 122 25.86 18.25 15.81
CA LYS A 122 25.52 16.85 15.53
C LYS A 122 24.13 16.50 16.02
N GLU A 123 23.77 16.94 17.21
CA GLU A 123 22.43 16.72 17.77
C GLU A 123 21.35 17.39 16.91
N ALA A 124 21.57 18.64 16.49
CA ALA A 124 20.67 19.36 15.58
C ALA A 124 20.56 18.64 14.23
N ALA A 125 21.67 18.26 13.61
CA ALA A 125 21.67 17.55 12.33
C ALA A 125 20.92 16.21 12.44
N ASN A 126 21.10 15.45 13.52
CA ASN A 126 20.38 14.21 13.76
C ASN A 126 18.88 14.46 13.96
N TRP A 127 18.49 15.53 14.69
CA TRP A 127 17.09 15.87 14.88
C TRP A 127 16.41 16.22 13.54
N PHE A 128 17.04 17.08 12.72
CA PHE A 128 16.51 17.45 11.41
C PHE A 128 16.51 16.27 10.42
N ARG A 129 17.43 15.31 10.59
CA ARG A 129 17.49 14.12 9.75
C ARG A 129 16.29 13.20 9.96
N VAL A 130 15.75 13.13 11.17
CA VAL A 130 14.61 12.27 11.48
C VAL A 130 13.27 13.02 11.47
N ASN A 131 13.26 14.33 11.23
CA ASN A 131 12.06 15.15 11.28
C ASN A 131 11.90 16.07 10.06
N PRO A 132 10.72 16.11 9.45
CA PRO A 132 9.59 15.21 9.70
C PRO A 132 9.86 13.81 9.14
N HIS A 133 9.09 12.83 9.60
CA HIS A 133 9.16 11.45 9.11
C HIS A 133 7.77 10.91 8.78
N ARG A 134 7.74 9.86 7.97
CA ARG A 134 6.49 9.16 7.61
C ARG A 134 5.87 8.51 8.82
N LEU A 135 4.54 8.58 8.89
CA LEU A 135 3.74 8.00 9.94
C LEU A 135 3.07 6.72 9.43
N HIS A 136 3.33 5.60 10.12
CA HIS A 136 2.53 4.40 9.99
C HIS A 136 1.17 4.65 10.68
N LEU A 137 0.07 4.65 9.90
CA LEU A 137 -1.25 5.08 10.38
C LEU A 137 -1.94 4.06 11.29
N GLY A 138 -1.46 2.85 11.31
CA GLY A 138 -2.01 1.76 12.10
C GLY A 138 -1.99 0.44 11.35
N MET A 139 -2.08 -0.64 12.07
CA MET A 139 -2.09 -2.00 11.54
C MET A 139 -3.47 -2.62 11.70
N VAL A 140 -3.92 -3.32 10.67
CA VAL A 140 -5.19 -4.04 10.63
C VAL A 140 -4.89 -5.51 10.36
N GLY A 141 -5.03 -6.37 11.36
CA GLY A 141 -4.70 -7.78 11.28
C GLY A 141 -5.74 -8.67 11.92
N PHE A 142 -5.60 -9.97 11.78
CA PHE A 142 -6.46 -10.91 12.49
C PHE A 142 -6.16 -10.92 13.99
N GLU A 143 -7.22 -11.10 14.78
CA GLU A 143 -7.18 -11.38 16.22
C GLU A 143 -7.71 -12.80 16.47
N PHE A 144 -6.82 -13.71 16.85
CA PHE A 144 -7.18 -15.11 17.07
C PHE A 144 -7.31 -15.47 18.56
N GLY A 145 -7.23 -14.49 19.46
CA GLY A 145 -7.39 -14.70 20.90
C GLY A 145 -6.29 -15.50 21.58
N ARG A 146 -5.18 -15.75 20.87
CA ARG A 146 -3.98 -16.44 21.37
C ARG A 146 -2.72 -15.78 20.85
N ASP A 147 -1.74 -15.64 21.71
CA ASP A 147 -0.48 -14.99 21.39
C ASP A 147 0.68 -15.80 22.02
N PRO A 148 1.78 -16.10 21.30
CA PRO A 148 1.96 -15.81 19.86
C PRO A 148 1.31 -16.87 18.95
N LEU A 149 0.68 -16.43 17.87
CA LEU A 149 0.28 -17.32 16.79
C LEU A 149 1.50 -17.63 15.91
N ALA A 150 1.84 -18.89 15.74
CA ALA A 150 2.95 -19.27 14.89
C ALA A 150 2.52 -19.26 13.40
N VAL A 151 3.32 -18.64 12.54
CA VAL A 151 3.13 -18.64 11.07
C VAL A 151 2.94 -20.05 10.50
N ALA A 152 3.65 -21.06 11.07
CA ALA A 152 3.56 -22.44 10.65
C ALA A 152 2.17 -23.09 10.87
N GLN A 153 1.27 -22.44 11.63
CA GLN A 153 -0.11 -22.92 11.82
C GLN A 153 -1.04 -22.48 10.65
N VAL A 154 -0.60 -21.53 9.83
CA VAL A 154 -1.30 -21.09 8.63
C VAL A 154 -0.85 -21.96 7.45
N THR A 155 -1.78 -22.70 6.88
CA THR A 155 -1.54 -23.67 5.81
C THR A 155 -2.44 -23.43 4.60
N ASP A 156 -2.18 -24.12 3.51
CA ASP A 156 -2.98 -24.08 2.27
C ASP A 156 -3.13 -22.66 1.70
N ILE A 157 -2.08 -21.85 1.83
CA ILE A 157 -2.07 -20.45 1.41
C ILE A 157 -2.21 -20.34 -0.10
N LYS A 158 -3.18 -19.53 -0.55
CA LYS A 158 -3.35 -19.09 -1.92
C LYS A 158 -3.76 -17.63 -1.88
N GLN A 159 -2.91 -16.76 -2.37
CA GLN A 159 -3.21 -15.34 -2.49
C GLN A 159 -2.93 -14.87 -3.91
N LYS A 160 -3.84 -14.08 -4.47
CA LYS A 160 -3.69 -13.46 -5.80
C LYS A 160 -4.10 -12.00 -5.70
N LEU A 161 -3.22 -11.10 -6.14
CA LEU A 161 -3.61 -9.75 -6.48
C LEU A 161 -4.18 -9.75 -7.90
N ASN A 162 -5.50 -9.66 -8.02
CA ASN A 162 -6.16 -9.44 -9.31
C ASN A 162 -5.89 -7.99 -9.75
N LEU A 163 -4.88 -7.82 -10.61
CA LEU A 163 -4.48 -6.49 -11.09
C LEU A 163 -5.57 -5.80 -11.91
N TRP A 164 -6.43 -6.57 -12.62
CA TRP A 164 -7.52 -6.02 -13.44
C TRP A 164 -8.58 -5.30 -12.61
N GLU A 165 -8.80 -5.77 -11.39
CA GLU A 165 -9.78 -5.21 -10.45
C GLU A 165 -9.15 -4.46 -9.27
N GLY A 166 -7.84 -4.61 -9.05
CA GLY A 166 -7.14 -4.02 -7.90
C GLY A 166 -7.56 -4.65 -6.55
N VAL A 167 -7.85 -5.95 -6.56
CA VAL A 167 -8.34 -6.69 -5.40
C VAL A 167 -7.39 -7.83 -5.04
N ILE A 168 -7.03 -7.94 -3.78
CA ILE A 168 -6.30 -9.09 -3.25
C ILE A 168 -7.33 -10.12 -2.76
N ASN A 169 -7.25 -11.34 -3.30
CA ASN A 169 -8.02 -12.49 -2.84
C ASN A 169 -7.07 -13.46 -2.14
N SER A 170 -7.33 -13.75 -0.90
CA SER A 170 -6.53 -14.64 -0.06
C SER A 170 -7.38 -15.80 0.45
N SER A 171 -6.83 -16.99 0.44
CA SER A 171 -7.41 -18.13 1.13
C SER A 171 -6.33 -18.90 1.86
N PHE A 172 -6.63 -19.37 3.04
CA PHE A 172 -5.74 -20.18 3.88
C PHE A 172 -6.51 -21.01 4.88
N LYS A 173 -5.83 -21.88 5.59
CA LYS A 173 -6.39 -22.59 6.75
C LYS A 173 -5.60 -22.24 8.01
N LEU A 174 -6.33 -22.11 9.11
CA LEU A 174 -5.79 -22.03 10.45
C LEU A 174 -6.45 -23.09 11.32
N ASP A 175 -5.65 -24.00 11.89
CA ASP A 175 -6.16 -25.17 12.65
C ASP A 175 -7.20 -25.99 11.87
N GLY A 176 -7.00 -26.11 10.56
CA GLY A 176 -7.90 -26.83 9.67
C GLY A 176 -9.15 -26.07 9.24
N LYS A 177 -9.47 -24.92 9.86
CA LYS A 177 -10.61 -24.08 9.47
C LYS A 177 -10.24 -23.19 8.30
N PRO A 178 -11.08 -23.12 7.24
CA PRO A 178 -10.81 -22.28 6.09
C PRO A 178 -11.11 -20.80 6.37
N PHE A 179 -10.34 -19.95 5.72
CA PHE A 179 -10.52 -18.51 5.64
C PHE A 179 -10.49 -18.06 4.19
N GLU A 180 -11.39 -17.18 3.83
CA GLU A 180 -11.38 -16.45 2.56
C GLU A 180 -11.41 -14.95 2.87
N VAL A 181 -10.50 -14.20 2.27
CA VAL A 181 -10.36 -12.76 2.50
C VAL A 181 -10.26 -12.04 1.17
N GLN A 182 -11.06 -10.99 1.00
CA GLN A 182 -10.95 -10.05 -0.10
C GLN A 182 -10.55 -8.69 0.45
N THR A 183 -9.49 -8.09 -0.08
CA THR A 183 -8.99 -6.78 0.35
C THR A 183 -8.90 -5.83 -0.83
N ALA A 184 -9.44 -4.63 -0.71
CA ALA A 184 -9.43 -3.61 -1.73
C ALA A 184 -9.18 -2.22 -1.13
N CYS A 185 -8.65 -1.30 -1.93
CA CYS A 185 -8.50 0.11 -1.58
C CYS A 185 -9.52 0.95 -2.35
N HIS A 186 -10.13 1.93 -1.69
CA HIS A 186 -10.99 2.88 -2.37
C HIS A 186 -10.18 3.80 -3.29
N PRO A 187 -10.61 4.03 -4.56
CA PRO A 187 -9.79 4.73 -5.55
C PRO A 187 -9.60 6.23 -5.29
N LYS A 188 -10.35 6.83 -4.37
CA LYS A 188 -10.34 8.28 -4.10
C LYS A 188 -10.31 8.65 -2.62
N ALA A 189 -10.37 7.69 -1.73
CA ALA A 189 -10.32 7.92 -0.29
C ALA A 189 -9.24 7.04 0.33
N ASP A 190 -8.61 7.51 1.38
CA ASP A 190 -7.65 6.76 2.17
C ASP A 190 -8.39 5.71 3.00
N MET A 191 -8.91 4.71 2.32
CA MET A 191 -9.80 3.70 2.89
C MET A 191 -9.50 2.31 2.33
N VAL A 192 -9.29 1.38 3.22
CA VAL A 192 -9.22 -0.05 2.92
C VAL A 192 -10.54 -0.71 3.27
N ALA A 193 -10.94 -1.69 2.46
CA ALA A 193 -12.07 -2.56 2.69
C ALA A 193 -11.62 -4.01 2.76
N ALA A 194 -12.19 -4.79 3.67
CA ALA A 194 -12.01 -6.22 3.69
C ALA A 194 -13.34 -6.96 3.91
N THR A 195 -13.46 -8.12 3.25
CA THR A 195 -14.52 -9.08 3.50
C THR A 195 -13.87 -10.41 3.86
N ILE A 196 -14.19 -10.92 5.03
CA ILE A 196 -13.66 -12.17 5.61
C ILE A 196 -14.79 -13.17 5.71
N ARG A 197 -14.56 -14.41 5.27
CA ARG A 197 -15.48 -15.53 5.46
C ARG A 197 -14.75 -16.66 6.18
N SER A 198 -15.25 -17.05 7.34
CA SER A 198 -14.75 -18.19 8.10
C SER A 198 -15.69 -18.54 9.27
N GLU A 199 -15.95 -19.82 9.46
CA GLU A 199 -16.64 -20.35 10.63
C GLU A 199 -15.82 -20.23 11.94
N ALA A 200 -14.62 -19.68 11.87
CA ALA A 200 -13.77 -19.47 13.05
C ALA A 200 -14.16 -18.22 13.85
N HIS A 201 -14.96 -17.32 13.28
CA HIS A 201 -15.36 -16.03 13.86
C HIS A 201 -14.15 -15.23 14.39
N ALA A 202 -13.04 -15.27 13.66
CA ALA A 202 -11.84 -14.55 14.05
C ALA A 202 -12.07 -13.04 14.06
N GLY A 203 -11.64 -12.39 15.12
CA GLY A 203 -11.66 -10.94 15.23
C GLY A 203 -10.67 -10.27 14.29
N VAL A 204 -10.84 -8.97 14.12
CA VAL A 204 -9.89 -8.10 13.43
C VAL A 204 -9.38 -7.08 14.42
N ASN A 205 -8.06 -6.99 14.56
CA ASN A 205 -7.43 -5.99 15.41
C ASN A 205 -7.04 -4.73 14.63
N PHE A 206 -7.08 -3.60 15.33
CA PHE A 206 -6.63 -2.30 14.90
C PHE A 206 -5.62 -1.81 15.93
N ARG A 207 -4.33 -1.81 15.56
CA ARG A 207 -3.23 -1.44 16.45
C ARG A 207 -2.54 -0.18 15.96
N PHE A 208 -2.14 0.66 16.89
CA PHE A 208 -1.55 1.95 16.55
C PHE A 208 -0.20 2.10 17.23
N PRO A 209 0.89 2.33 16.47
CA PRO A 209 2.22 2.49 17.02
C PRO A 209 2.53 3.94 17.41
N TYR A 210 3.63 4.13 18.15
CA TYR A 210 4.35 5.38 18.23
C TYR A 210 5.53 5.34 17.24
N PRO A 211 5.82 6.42 16.49
CA PRO A 211 6.90 6.42 15.50
C PRO A 211 8.29 6.41 16.15
N THR A 212 9.28 5.88 15.43
CA THR A 212 10.69 5.92 15.84
C THR A 212 11.50 6.95 15.05
N GLY A 213 11.01 7.39 13.89
CA GLY A 213 11.78 8.15 12.91
C GLY A 213 12.84 7.30 12.19
N GLY A 214 12.78 5.97 12.29
CA GLY A 214 13.63 5.05 11.56
C GLY A 214 13.42 5.14 10.04
N HIS A 215 14.39 4.68 9.26
CA HIS A 215 14.37 4.84 7.81
C HIS A 215 14.71 3.55 7.03
N CYS A 216 14.79 2.42 7.68
CA CYS A 216 15.08 1.14 7.03
C CYS A 216 14.23 -0.01 7.58
N ASP A 217 13.11 0.32 8.22
CA ASP A 217 12.20 -0.61 8.86
C ASP A 217 10.76 -0.07 8.81
N ASP A 218 9.85 -0.64 9.57
CA ASP A 218 8.48 -0.13 9.72
C ASP A 218 8.41 1.20 10.50
N ALA A 219 9.55 1.66 11.04
CA ALA A 219 9.71 2.87 11.85
C ALA A 219 8.73 2.97 13.03
N CYS A 220 8.32 1.84 13.59
CA CYS A 220 7.29 1.73 14.60
C CYS A 220 7.83 1.26 15.95
N ASN A 221 7.29 1.83 17.02
CA ASN A 221 7.44 1.32 18.37
C ASN A 221 6.05 0.90 18.92
N TRP A 222 5.83 -0.39 19.00
CA TRP A 222 4.57 -1.01 19.42
C TRP A 222 4.41 -1.10 20.94
N THR A 223 5.45 -0.75 21.71
CA THR A 223 5.47 -0.85 23.17
C THR A 223 5.42 0.50 23.89
N SER A 224 5.60 1.61 23.19
CA SER A 224 5.57 2.97 23.76
C SER A 224 4.15 3.53 23.92
N ASN A 225 3.23 2.74 24.47
CA ASN A 225 1.81 3.08 24.60
C ASN A 225 1.53 4.26 25.53
N ASP A 226 2.49 4.71 26.33
CA ASP A 226 2.41 5.89 27.21
C ASP A 226 2.64 7.22 26.46
N LYS A 227 3.30 7.19 25.28
CA LYS A 227 3.65 8.39 24.51
C LYS A 227 2.54 8.89 23.58
N HIS A 228 1.51 8.10 23.37
CA HIS A 228 0.43 8.42 22.46
C HIS A 228 -0.90 7.88 22.97
N SER A 229 -1.99 8.31 22.36
CA SER A 229 -3.32 7.86 22.74
C SER A 229 -4.25 7.68 21.56
N THR A 230 -5.20 6.74 21.73
CA THR A 230 -6.35 6.57 20.85
C THR A 230 -7.61 6.73 21.69
N ALA A 231 -8.48 7.63 21.30
CA ALA A 231 -9.75 7.85 21.99
C ALA A 231 -10.92 7.53 21.04
N ILE A 232 -11.95 6.86 21.56
CA ILE A 232 -13.22 6.72 20.83
C ILE A 232 -13.92 8.08 20.88
N VAL A 233 -14.14 8.69 19.71
CA VAL A 233 -14.85 9.98 19.58
C VAL A 233 -16.37 9.74 19.48
N SER A 234 -16.75 8.74 18.71
CA SER A 234 -18.15 8.28 18.58
C SER A 234 -18.19 6.80 18.26
N GLN A 235 -19.24 6.14 18.70
CA GLN A 235 -19.50 4.73 18.38
C GLN A 235 -21.00 4.51 18.31
N ASP A 236 -21.44 3.79 17.29
CA ASP A 236 -22.80 3.29 17.15
C ASP A 236 -22.79 1.76 16.89
N GLU A 237 -23.88 1.21 16.41
CA GLU A 237 -24.03 -0.24 16.20
C GLU A 237 -23.14 -0.79 15.07
N GLN A 238 -22.71 0.05 14.12
CA GLN A 238 -21.98 -0.39 12.92
C GLN A 238 -20.80 0.50 12.57
N GLN A 239 -20.47 1.48 13.41
CA GLN A 239 -19.39 2.40 13.14
C GLN A 239 -18.73 2.88 14.42
N VAL A 240 -17.41 3.10 14.34
CA VAL A 240 -16.63 3.81 15.37
C VAL A 240 -15.73 4.82 14.72
N VAL A 241 -15.56 5.97 15.38
CA VAL A 241 -14.56 6.98 15.02
C VAL A 241 -13.54 7.06 16.14
N LEU A 242 -12.29 6.80 15.81
CA LEU A 242 -11.16 6.89 16.70
C LEU A 242 -10.37 8.16 16.41
N LYS A 243 -9.94 8.85 17.46
CA LYS A 243 -8.99 9.96 17.38
C LYS A 243 -7.63 9.49 17.86
N ARG A 244 -6.63 9.61 17.01
CA ARG A 244 -5.22 9.38 17.34
C ARG A 244 -4.54 10.68 17.71
N THR A 245 -3.71 10.65 18.74
CA THR A 245 -2.89 11.80 19.17
C THR A 245 -1.48 11.33 19.47
N LEU A 246 -0.51 11.92 18.78
CA LEU A 246 0.93 11.65 18.89
C LEU A 246 1.64 13.02 18.92
N ASP A 247 2.21 13.42 20.05
CA ASP A 247 2.78 14.77 20.22
C ASP A 247 1.82 15.87 19.73
N ALA A 248 2.19 16.65 18.72
CA ALA A 248 1.35 17.66 18.08
C ALA A 248 0.49 17.12 16.92
N THR A 249 0.73 15.87 16.51
CA THR A 249 0.03 15.27 15.38
C THR A 249 -1.28 14.61 15.83
N THR A 250 -2.34 14.87 15.10
CA THR A 250 -3.65 14.25 15.32
C THR A 250 -4.20 13.76 13.98
N TYR A 251 -4.83 12.57 13.97
CA TYR A 251 -5.59 12.07 12.85
C TYR A 251 -6.75 11.18 13.32
N TYR A 252 -7.64 10.81 12.41
CA TYR A 252 -8.84 10.05 12.74
C TYR A 252 -8.89 8.75 11.93
N VAL A 253 -9.46 7.73 12.57
CA VAL A 253 -9.71 6.43 11.94
C VAL A 253 -11.18 6.10 12.11
N THR A 254 -11.90 5.98 10.98
CA THR A 254 -13.30 5.57 10.97
C THR A 254 -13.38 4.13 10.51
N ILE A 255 -13.94 3.28 11.36
CA ILE A 255 -14.17 1.87 11.06
C ILE A 255 -15.66 1.67 10.97
N ARG A 256 -16.14 1.14 9.85
CA ARG A 256 -17.53 0.74 9.63
C ARG A 256 -17.59 -0.74 9.29
N TRP A 257 -18.56 -1.44 9.84
CA TRP A 257 -18.76 -2.86 9.52
C TRP A 257 -20.22 -3.15 9.16
N GLU A 258 -20.43 -4.31 8.57
CA GLU A 258 -21.70 -4.83 8.14
C GLU A 258 -21.98 -6.12 8.92
N GLY A 259 -23.26 -6.41 9.23
CA GLY A 259 -23.64 -7.54 10.06
C GLY A 259 -23.48 -7.27 11.56
N LYS A 260 -23.52 -8.33 12.35
CA LYS A 260 -23.40 -8.26 13.80
C LYS A 260 -21.95 -8.46 14.25
N ALA A 261 -21.42 -7.47 14.93
CA ALA A 261 -20.10 -7.54 15.53
C ALA A 261 -20.02 -6.62 16.76
N THR A 262 -19.08 -6.90 17.65
CA THR A 262 -18.75 -6.05 18.79
C THR A 262 -17.40 -5.39 18.59
N PHE A 263 -17.28 -4.09 18.90
CA PHE A 263 -16.03 -3.34 18.86
C PHE A 263 -15.66 -2.87 20.25
N GLY A 264 -14.39 -3.06 20.63
CA GLY A 264 -13.90 -2.63 21.93
C GLY A 264 -12.39 -2.51 22.02
N GLU A 265 -11.93 -1.74 23.01
CA GLU A 265 -10.51 -1.64 23.35
C GLU A 265 -10.07 -2.89 24.13
N LYS A 266 -9.09 -3.62 23.61
CA LYS A 266 -8.49 -4.78 24.28
C LYS A 266 -7.33 -4.34 25.19
N GLU A 267 -6.49 -3.46 24.67
CA GLU A 267 -5.36 -2.85 25.35
C GLU A 267 -5.20 -1.40 24.86
N LYS A 268 -4.42 -0.59 25.56
CA LYS A 268 -4.17 0.79 25.17
C LYS A 268 -3.65 0.88 23.72
N ASN A 269 -4.35 1.64 22.88
CA ASN A 269 -4.09 1.78 21.45
C ASN A 269 -4.28 0.48 20.62
N TYR A 270 -5.01 -0.48 21.16
CA TYR A 270 -5.28 -1.78 20.54
C TYR A 270 -6.78 -2.12 20.67
N PHE A 271 -7.48 -2.17 19.56
CA PHE A 271 -8.92 -2.39 19.48
C PHE A 271 -9.22 -3.65 18.69
N VAL A 272 -10.37 -4.28 18.96
CA VAL A 272 -10.79 -5.49 18.28
C VAL A 272 -12.24 -5.36 17.84
N LEU A 273 -12.50 -5.73 16.61
CA LEU A 273 -13.82 -5.96 16.04
C LEU A 273 -14.03 -7.46 15.98
N THR A 274 -15.00 -7.96 16.75
CA THR A 274 -15.29 -9.40 16.88
C THR A 274 -16.63 -9.70 16.21
N PRO A 275 -16.66 -10.50 15.12
CA PRO A 275 -17.91 -10.89 14.45
C PRO A 275 -18.69 -11.93 15.26
N GLU A 276 -20.01 -11.90 15.10
CA GLU A 276 -20.94 -12.92 15.61
C GLU A 276 -21.41 -13.87 14.49
N GLU A 277 -20.99 -13.64 13.25
CA GLU A 277 -21.40 -14.34 12.04
C GLU A 277 -20.17 -14.85 11.27
N ASP A 278 -20.36 -15.82 10.35
CA ASP A 278 -19.29 -16.38 9.51
C ASP A 278 -18.70 -15.39 8.51
N THR A 279 -19.36 -14.27 8.30
CA THR A 279 -18.91 -13.20 7.41
C THR A 279 -18.73 -11.90 8.19
N LEU A 280 -17.53 -11.32 8.10
CA LEU A 280 -17.23 -9.97 8.55
C LEU A 280 -16.83 -9.13 7.35
N ALA A 281 -17.61 -8.10 7.04
CA ALA A 281 -17.27 -7.10 6.05
C ALA A 281 -17.06 -5.75 6.75
N PHE A 282 -15.95 -5.07 6.47
CA PHE A 282 -15.65 -3.77 7.06
C PHE A 282 -14.87 -2.86 6.12
N THR A 283 -14.94 -1.57 6.42
CA THR A 283 -14.09 -0.53 5.84
C THR A 283 -13.38 0.23 6.95
N CYS A 284 -12.14 0.64 6.69
CA CYS A 284 -11.32 1.43 7.62
C CYS A 284 -10.74 2.61 6.85
N ALA A 285 -11.18 3.81 7.19
CA ALA A 285 -10.74 5.07 6.58
C ALA A 285 -9.85 5.87 7.52
N PHE A 286 -8.84 6.53 6.96
CA PHE A 286 -7.88 7.37 7.67
C PHE A 286 -7.99 8.81 7.16
N THR A 287 -8.12 9.79 8.07
CA THR A 287 -8.27 11.20 7.70
C THR A 287 -7.46 12.12 8.62
N PRO A 288 -6.80 13.18 8.09
CA PRO A 288 -6.04 14.11 8.91
C PRO A 288 -6.95 14.95 9.82
N GLU A 289 -8.20 15.14 9.46
CA GLU A 289 -9.17 15.94 10.19
C GLU A 289 -10.38 15.10 10.59
N ASN A 290 -11.14 15.58 11.59
CA ASN A 290 -12.42 14.98 11.97
C ASN A 290 -13.50 15.30 10.91
N SER A 291 -13.25 14.81 9.71
CA SER A 291 -14.25 14.75 8.65
C SER A 291 -14.86 13.36 8.71
N SER A 292 -16.19 13.25 8.80
CA SER A 292 -16.83 11.96 8.57
C SER A 292 -16.80 11.70 7.07
N PRO A 293 -15.82 10.90 6.54
CA PRO A 293 -15.85 10.56 5.14
C PRO A 293 -17.14 9.80 4.87
N GLU A 294 -17.71 9.98 3.68
CA GLU A 294 -18.81 9.11 3.26
C GLU A 294 -18.28 7.67 3.23
N MET A 295 -18.68 6.89 4.24
CA MET A 295 -18.21 5.52 4.41
C MET A 295 -18.95 4.60 3.45
N SER A 296 -18.27 4.14 2.42
CA SER A 296 -18.74 3.07 1.54
C SER A 296 -18.80 1.74 2.30
N THR A 297 -19.66 0.82 1.87
CA THR A 297 -19.57 -0.58 2.30
C THR A 297 -18.34 -1.26 1.72
N SER A 298 -17.97 -2.43 2.25
CA SER A 298 -16.87 -3.22 1.71
C SER A 298 -17.09 -3.55 0.23
N GLU A 299 -18.30 -3.97 -0.13
CA GLU A 299 -18.66 -4.30 -1.51
C GLU A 299 -18.64 -3.06 -2.43
N GLN A 300 -19.15 -1.91 -1.98
CA GLN A 300 -19.08 -0.67 -2.74
C GLN A 300 -17.64 -0.23 -3.01
N THR A 301 -16.78 -0.36 -2.01
CA THR A 301 -15.34 -0.06 -2.15
C THR A 301 -14.68 -0.99 -3.16
N ARG A 302 -14.95 -2.30 -3.09
CA ARG A 302 -14.46 -3.30 -4.04
C ARG A 302 -14.91 -2.99 -5.47
N GLN A 303 -16.20 -2.65 -5.65
CA GLN A 303 -16.75 -2.29 -6.97
C GLN A 303 -16.11 -1.01 -7.51
N ALA A 304 -15.90 0.01 -6.66
CA ALA A 304 -15.24 1.24 -7.06
C ALA A 304 -13.78 0.99 -7.49
N ALA A 305 -13.05 0.14 -6.76
CA ALA A 305 -11.72 -0.31 -7.13
C ALA A 305 -11.72 -1.02 -8.49
N ALA A 306 -12.61 -1.99 -8.69
CA ALA A 306 -12.72 -2.73 -9.93
C ALA A 306 -13.04 -1.83 -11.14
N GLN A 307 -13.94 -0.86 -10.98
CA GLN A 307 -14.26 0.12 -12.02
C GLN A 307 -13.05 1.00 -12.37
N TYR A 308 -12.33 1.49 -11.35
CA TYR A 308 -11.14 2.31 -11.54
C TYR A 308 -10.03 1.54 -12.27
N TRP A 309 -9.67 0.35 -11.80
CA TRP A 309 -8.58 -0.44 -12.37
C TRP A 309 -8.90 -0.96 -13.76
N THR A 310 -10.14 -1.41 -14.01
CA THR A 310 -10.58 -1.77 -15.36
C THR A 310 -10.46 -0.59 -16.33
N ALA A 311 -10.84 0.62 -15.90
CA ALA A 311 -10.68 1.82 -16.72
C ALA A 311 -9.20 2.17 -16.94
N PHE A 312 -8.36 2.06 -15.89
CA PHE A 312 -6.91 2.27 -15.97
C PHE A 312 -6.27 1.36 -17.04
N TRP A 313 -6.55 0.06 -16.99
CA TRP A 313 -5.97 -0.91 -17.93
C TRP A 313 -6.52 -0.79 -19.36
N LYS A 314 -7.76 -0.35 -19.53
CA LYS A 314 -8.35 -0.08 -20.87
C LYS A 314 -7.75 1.16 -21.53
N ASN A 315 -7.16 2.07 -20.78
CA ASN A 315 -6.50 3.27 -21.27
C ASN A 315 -4.97 3.10 -21.25
N GLY A 316 -4.27 4.04 -21.89
CA GLY A 316 -2.81 4.05 -21.89
C GLY A 316 -2.17 2.99 -22.79
N ALA A 317 -0.85 2.82 -22.67
CA ALA A 317 -0.06 1.86 -23.45
C ALA A 317 -0.18 0.44 -22.88
N ALA A 318 -0.11 -0.56 -23.77
CA ALA A 318 0.02 -1.96 -23.41
C ALA A 318 1.09 -2.62 -24.29
N VAL A 319 1.81 -3.58 -23.72
CA VAL A 319 2.84 -4.36 -24.41
C VAL A 319 2.51 -5.82 -24.18
N ASP A 320 2.32 -6.57 -25.27
CA ASP A 320 2.03 -8.00 -25.26
C ASP A 320 3.17 -8.75 -25.92
N PHE A 321 3.88 -9.56 -25.15
CA PHE A 321 4.99 -10.40 -25.62
C PHE A 321 4.60 -11.86 -25.81
N SER A 322 3.31 -12.21 -25.79
CA SER A 322 2.85 -13.60 -25.91
C SER A 322 3.30 -14.29 -27.21
N ALA A 323 3.53 -13.52 -28.28
CA ALA A 323 4.05 -14.00 -29.53
C ALA A 323 5.59 -14.01 -29.64
N CYS A 324 6.30 -13.53 -28.63
CA CYS A 324 7.76 -13.52 -28.60
C CYS A 324 8.32 -14.90 -28.25
N THR A 325 9.34 -15.33 -28.97
CA THR A 325 9.98 -16.64 -28.77
C THR A 325 11.18 -16.59 -27.80
N ASP A 326 11.59 -15.41 -27.35
CA ASP A 326 12.64 -15.25 -26.33
C ASP A 326 12.09 -15.70 -24.96
N GLU A 327 12.78 -16.61 -24.30
CA GLU A 327 12.38 -17.16 -23.00
C GLU A 327 12.24 -16.12 -21.88
N ARG A 328 12.90 -14.94 -22.03
CA ARG A 328 12.83 -13.83 -21.08
C ARG A 328 11.61 -12.93 -21.28
N ALA A 329 10.89 -13.08 -22.40
CA ALA A 329 9.81 -12.19 -22.79
C ALA A 329 8.68 -12.15 -21.74
N GLY A 330 8.29 -13.30 -21.21
CA GLY A 330 7.26 -13.40 -20.19
C GLY A 330 7.63 -12.66 -18.90
N GLU A 331 8.88 -12.77 -18.43
CA GLU A 331 9.34 -12.05 -17.24
C GLU A 331 9.42 -10.54 -17.49
N LEU A 332 9.83 -10.11 -18.69
CA LEU A 332 9.82 -8.69 -19.05
C LEU A 332 8.40 -8.12 -19.06
N GLU A 333 7.45 -8.84 -19.66
CA GLU A 333 6.04 -8.46 -19.68
C GLU A 333 5.47 -8.32 -18.26
N ARG A 334 5.74 -9.32 -17.42
CA ARG A 334 5.33 -9.28 -16.01
C ARG A 334 5.87 -8.05 -15.29
N ARG A 335 7.14 -7.70 -15.48
CA ARG A 335 7.75 -6.50 -14.89
C ARG A 335 7.10 -5.22 -15.39
N VAL A 336 6.80 -5.12 -16.69
CA VAL A 336 6.14 -3.95 -17.26
C VAL A 336 4.75 -3.77 -16.64
N VAL A 337 3.92 -4.82 -16.65
CA VAL A 337 2.56 -4.76 -16.10
C VAL A 337 2.58 -4.45 -14.60
N LEU A 338 3.40 -5.17 -13.82
CA LEU A 338 3.49 -4.93 -12.37
C LEU A 338 4.02 -3.53 -12.05
N SER A 339 4.99 -3.01 -12.81
CA SER A 339 5.50 -1.66 -12.61
C SER A 339 4.43 -0.58 -12.87
N GLN A 340 3.56 -0.77 -13.86
CA GLN A 340 2.43 0.14 -14.11
C GLN A 340 1.49 0.19 -12.89
N TYR A 341 1.16 -0.97 -12.32
CA TYR A 341 0.34 -1.04 -11.11
C TYR A 341 1.02 -0.37 -9.92
N LEU A 342 2.28 -0.75 -9.64
CA LEU A 342 3.03 -0.21 -8.50
C LEU A 342 3.23 1.30 -8.59
N LEU A 343 3.54 1.83 -9.77
CA LEU A 343 3.63 3.29 -9.98
C LEU A 343 2.28 3.98 -9.71
N ALA A 344 1.18 3.36 -10.14
CA ALA A 344 -0.16 3.93 -9.94
C ALA A 344 -0.56 3.97 -8.45
N ILE A 345 -0.23 2.94 -7.66
CA ILE A 345 -0.58 2.92 -6.23
C ILE A 345 0.38 3.73 -5.35
N GLN A 346 1.62 3.98 -5.80
CA GLN A 346 2.67 4.58 -4.97
C GLN A 346 3.08 5.99 -5.37
N CYS A 347 2.89 6.38 -6.64
CA CYS A 347 3.50 7.57 -7.22
C CYS A 347 2.50 8.47 -7.97
N ALA A 348 1.21 8.17 -7.93
CA ALA A 348 0.18 8.91 -8.68
C ALA A 348 -0.58 9.94 -7.82
N GLY A 349 -0.03 10.30 -6.67
CA GLY A 349 -0.61 11.31 -5.79
C GLY A 349 -0.36 12.75 -6.24
N SER A 350 -0.90 13.70 -5.48
CA SER A 350 -0.80 15.14 -5.74
C SER A 350 0.58 15.72 -5.43
N THR A 351 1.41 14.99 -4.68
CA THR A 351 2.81 15.34 -4.40
C THR A 351 3.73 14.16 -4.72
N PRO A 352 5.03 14.40 -5.01
CA PRO A 352 5.99 13.31 -5.20
C PRO A 352 6.07 12.42 -3.96
N PRO A 353 6.15 11.10 -4.12
CA PRO A 353 6.35 10.19 -3.01
C PRO A 353 7.78 10.32 -2.49
N GLN A 354 8.06 9.73 -1.33
CA GLN A 354 9.44 9.47 -0.91
C GLN A 354 10.14 8.50 -1.87
N GLU A 355 11.46 8.40 -1.77
CA GLU A 355 12.31 7.63 -2.71
C GLU A 355 11.83 6.19 -2.97
N THR A 356 11.32 5.51 -1.96
CA THR A 356 10.87 4.12 -2.03
C THR A 356 9.37 3.96 -2.28
N GLY A 357 8.64 5.05 -2.49
CA GLY A 357 7.18 5.04 -2.65
C GLY A 357 6.42 4.99 -1.33
N LEU A 358 5.09 4.93 -1.41
CA LEU A 358 4.22 4.95 -0.22
C LEU A 358 4.24 3.66 0.59
N THR A 359 4.43 2.50 -0.06
CA THR A 359 4.30 1.20 0.61
C THR A 359 5.49 0.82 1.47
N TYR A 360 6.57 1.58 1.44
CA TYR A 360 7.79 1.29 2.17
C TYR A 360 8.34 2.54 2.83
N ASN A 361 8.49 2.53 4.15
CA ASN A 361 9.11 3.63 4.88
C ASN A 361 10.62 3.46 4.89
N SER A 362 11.30 4.13 3.97
CA SER A 362 12.75 4.04 3.80
C SER A 362 13.33 5.42 3.50
N TRP A 363 14.53 5.65 4.01
CA TRP A 363 15.25 6.91 3.96
C TRP A 363 14.55 8.10 4.62
N PHE A 364 15.36 9.04 5.01
CA PHE A 364 14.88 10.34 5.49
C PHE A 364 14.52 11.22 4.29
N GLY A 365 13.32 11.34 3.98
CA GLY A 365 12.97 12.17 2.88
C GLY A 365 11.72 11.94 2.22
#